data_b11bd91dc065d4fa2e97ab2d92b08da3
#
_entry.id   b11bd91dc065d4fa2e97ab2d92b08da3
#
_cell.length_a   1.000
_cell.length_b   1.000
_cell.length_c   1.000
_cell.angle_alpha   90.00
_cell.angle_beta   90.00
_cell.angle_gamma   90.00
#
_symmetry.space_group_name_H-M   'P 1'
#
loop_
_entity.id
_entity.type
_entity.pdbx_description
1 polymer ?
#
loop_
_entity_poly.entity_id
_entity_poly.type
_entity_poly.pdbx_seq_one_letter_code
_entity_poly.pdbx_strand_id
1 'polypeptide(L)'
;MENNLYRNLDAFEAYIGTPKKFEWYKKVFESYNVNGIEKFSWNWSWWSFFFAPTHLIYRKCYIEALIIWLIQVFLIPTGFISLVFYIGTAVISPLLIYRRYKRTLDKVEYSIDDEATKIDTIRKLGGVDVVARNIAIFLQFFVIFIFICNFLVMIGINLFFFNFMTPFIFL
;
A
#
# COMPACT_ATOMS: atom_id res chain seq x y z
N MET A 1 -26.85 3.88 19.61
CA MET A 1 -25.94 2.74 19.44
C MET A 1 -24.55 3.34 19.18
N GLU A 2 -23.72 3.38 20.19
CA GLU A 2 -22.35 3.85 20.07
C GLU A 2 -21.59 2.95 19.08
N ASN A 3 -20.89 3.57 18.17
CA ASN A 3 -20.15 2.87 17.12
C ASN A 3 -19.07 2.00 17.79
N ASN A 4 -19.24 0.69 17.79
CA ASN A 4 -18.30 -0.28 18.40
C ASN A 4 -16.84 -0.17 17.88
N LEU A 5 -16.62 0.65 16.84
CA LEU A 5 -15.30 0.91 16.26
C LEU A 5 -14.34 1.62 17.26
N TYR A 6 -14.88 2.38 18.20
CA TYR A 6 -14.13 3.17 19.18
C TYR A 6 -14.45 2.78 20.61
N ARG A 7 -14.87 1.55 20.85
CA ARG A 7 -15.05 1.03 22.21
C ARG A 7 -13.82 1.28 23.10
N ASN A 8 -12.68 1.47 22.42
CA ASN A 8 -11.44 1.84 23.07
C ASN A 8 -10.61 2.75 22.14
N LEU A 9 -10.70 4.08 22.32
CA LEU A 9 -9.87 5.06 21.61
C LEU A 9 -8.38 4.77 21.77
N ASP A 10 -7.98 4.24 22.94
CA ASP A 10 -6.59 3.89 23.24
C ASP A 10 -6.10 2.73 22.34
N ALA A 11 -6.97 1.75 22.09
CA ALA A 11 -6.66 0.65 21.17
C ALA A 11 -6.50 1.14 19.71
N PHE A 12 -7.35 2.08 19.29
CA PHE A 12 -7.25 2.68 17.98
C PHE A 12 -5.97 3.51 17.83
N GLU A 13 -5.64 4.34 18.81
CA GLU A 13 -4.40 5.12 18.86
C GLU A 13 -3.17 4.21 18.86
N ALA A 14 -3.20 3.15 19.69
CA ALA A 14 -2.15 2.14 19.74
C ALA A 14 -1.93 1.46 18.38
N TYR A 15 -3.03 1.14 17.65
CA TYR A 15 -2.96 0.55 16.31
C TYR A 15 -2.40 1.50 15.28
N ILE A 16 -2.83 2.76 15.27
CA ILE A 16 -2.36 3.74 14.27
C ILE A 16 -0.88 4.07 14.48
N GLY A 17 -0.41 4.23 15.71
CA GLY A 17 1.00 4.46 16.05
C GLY A 17 1.64 5.71 15.41
N THR A 18 0.82 6.61 14.85
CA THR A 18 1.28 7.86 14.21
C THR A 18 0.35 9.01 14.57
N PRO A 19 0.62 9.77 15.65
CA PRO A 19 -0.26 10.82 16.15
C PRO A 19 -0.68 11.85 15.08
N LYS A 20 0.26 12.26 14.22
CA LYS A 20 0.00 13.24 13.13
C LYS A 20 -1.02 12.77 12.09
N LYS A 21 -1.30 11.48 12.00
CA LYS A 21 -2.26 10.89 11.05
C LYS A 21 -3.51 10.32 11.71
N PHE A 22 -3.59 10.41 13.03
CA PHE A 22 -4.69 9.86 13.84
C PHE A 22 -6.06 10.36 13.34
N GLU A 23 -6.26 11.68 13.27
CA GLU A 23 -7.53 12.27 12.85
C GLU A 23 -7.93 11.88 11.42
N TRP A 24 -6.94 11.79 10.51
CA TRP A 24 -7.21 11.36 9.14
C TRP A 24 -7.70 9.89 9.11
N TYR A 25 -7.01 8.98 9.82
CA TYR A 25 -7.43 7.57 9.87
C TYR A 25 -8.76 7.40 10.57
N LYS A 26 -9.02 8.18 11.63
CA LYS A 26 -10.30 8.19 12.33
C LYS A 26 -11.44 8.50 11.37
N LYS A 27 -11.37 9.63 10.67
CA LYS A 27 -12.37 10.04 9.67
C LYS A 27 -12.55 8.99 8.56
N VAL A 28 -11.46 8.43 8.06
CA VAL A 28 -11.49 7.42 6.99
C VAL A 28 -12.14 6.13 7.48
N PHE A 29 -11.81 5.65 8.67
CA PHE A 29 -12.36 4.41 9.21
C PHE A 29 -13.85 4.56 9.59
N GLU A 30 -14.25 5.73 10.09
CA GLU A 30 -15.66 6.06 10.31
C GLU A 30 -16.47 5.99 9.01
N SER A 31 -15.91 6.45 7.91
CA SER A 31 -16.58 6.40 6.61
C SER A 31 -16.80 4.98 6.08
N TYR A 32 -16.00 4.01 6.53
CA TYR A 32 -16.16 2.59 6.18
C TYR A 32 -17.09 1.82 7.14
N ASN A 33 -17.40 2.38 8.29
CA ASN A 33 -18.25 1.74 9.29
C ASN A 33 -19.49 2.58 9.58
N VAL A 34 -20.57 2.28 8.91
CA VAL A 34 -21.85 2.95 9.11
C VAL A 34 -22.77 2.03 9.92
N ASN A 35 -23.02 2.39 11.19
CA ASN A 35 -23.89 1.61 12.11
C ASN A 35 -23.42 0.14 12.30
N GLY A 36 -22.12 -0.10 12.34
CA GLY A 36 -21.56 -1.44 12.50
C GLY A 36 -21.46 -2.25 11.20
N ILE A 37 -21.97 -1.73 10.09
CA ILE A 37 -21.92 -2.39 8.78
C ILE A 37 -20.77 -1.80 7.97
N GLU A 38 -19.91 -2.68 7.42
CA GLU A 38 -18.85 -2.24 6.51
C GLU A 38 -19.46 -1.77 5.20
N LYS A 39 -19.15 -0.52 4.83
CA LYS A 39 -19.57 0.10 3.57
C LYS A 39 -18.37 0.67 2.85
N PHE A 40 -18.30 0.46 1.55
CA PHE A 40 -17.29 1.13 0.73
C PHE A 40 -17.52 2.65 0.73
N SER A 41 -16.46 3.41 0.96
CA SER A 41 -16.43 4.86 0.84
C SER A 41 -15.20 5.28 0.05
N TRP A 42 -15.32 6.31 -0.77
CA TRP A 42 -14.23 6.83 -1.56
C TRP A 42 -13.30 7.66 -0.69
N ASN A 43 -12.11 7.09 -0.37
CA ASN A 43 -11.08 7.80 0.39
C ASN A 43 -9.77 7.77 -0.39
N TRP A 44 -9.18 8.93 -0.60
CA TRP A 44 -7.99 9.10 -1.39
C TRP A 44 -6.73 9.09 -0.52
N SER A 45 -5.71 8.35 -0.94
CA SER A 45 -4.39 8.34 -0.31
C SER A 45 -3.30 8.65 -1.32
N TRP A 46 -2.71 9.84 -1.25
CA TRP A 46 -1.58 10.24 -2.10
C TRP A 46 -0.37 9.32 -1.95
N TRP A 47 -0.09 8.85 -0.72
CA TRP A 47 0.98 7.89 -0.49
C TRP A 47 0.75 6.58 -1.22
N SER A 48 -0.46 6.10 -1.24
CA SER A 48 -0.82 4.88 -1.95
C SER A 48 -0.88 5.09 -3.46
N PHE A 49 -1.17 6.29 -3.94
CA PHE A 49 -1.12 6.60 -5.36
C PHE A 49 0.29 6.42 -5.93
N PHE A 50 1.29 7.03 -5.28
CA PHE A 50 2.67 6.97 -5.75
C PHE A 50 3.44 5.72 -5.30
N PHE A 51 3.14 5.21 -4.10
CA PHE A 51 3.94 4.18 -3.42
C PHE A 51 3.06 3.12 -2.74
N ALA A 52 2.02 2.61 -3.44
CA ALA A 52 1.04 1.71 -2.82
C ALA A 52 1.66 0.51 -2.10
N PRO A 53 2.56 -0.28 -2.70
CA PRO A 53 3.16 -1.42 -2.00
C PRO A 53 3.95 -0.98 -0.77
N THR A 54 4.77 0.05 -0.91
CA THR A 54 5.60 0.60 0.17
C THR A 54 4.76 1.15 1.32
N HIS A 55 3.64 1.85 1.00
CA HIS A 55 2.72 2.36 2.01
C HIS A 55 2.02 1.23 2.77
N LEU A 56 1.61 0.17 2.09
CA LEU A 56 1.00 -1.00 2.71
C LEU A 56 2.01 -1.78 3.56
N ILE A 57 3.25 -1.94 3.11
CA ILE A 57 4.33 -2.53 3.91
C ILE A 57 4.58 -1.70 5.17
N TYR A 58 4.64 -0.37 5.05
CA TYR A 58 4.75 0.54 6.19
C TYR A 58 3.64 0.32 7.22
N ARG A 59 2.42 -0.03 6.76
CA ARG A 59 1.26 -0.37 7.60
C ARG A 59 1.16 -1.87 7.94
N LYS A 60 2.23 -2.63 7.71
CA LYS A 60 2.31 -4.08 7.96
C LYS A 60 1.31 -4.92 7.16
N CYS A 61 0.66 -4.37 6.12
CA CYS A 61 -0.20 -5.09 5.19
C CYS A 61 0.65 -5.81 4.14
N TYR A 62 1.46 -6.79 4.54
CA TYR A 62 2.50 -7.39 3.69
C TYR A 62 1.94 -8.20 2.51
N ILE A 63 0.88 -8.98 2.75
CA ILE A 63 0.26 -9.84 1.72
C ILE A 63 -0.40 -8.96 0.66
N GLU A 64 -1.19 -7.99 1.08
CA GLU A 64 -1.86 -7.04 0.21
C GLU A 64 -0.84 -6.22 -0.60
N ALA A 65 0.26 -5.81 0.04
CA ALA A 65 1.36 -5.11 -0.62
C ALA A 65 2.03 -5.97 -1.70
N LEU A 66 2.29 -7.24 -1.41
CA LEU A 66 2.89 -8.18 -2.36
C LEU A 66 2.00 -8.39 -3.59
N ILE A 67 0.70 -8.60 -3.37
CA ILE A 67 -0.27 -8.78 -4.46
C ILE A 67 -0.31 -7.54 -5.35
N ILE A 68 -0.43 -6.34 -4.76
CA ILE A 68 -0.45 -5.08 -5.50
C ILE A 68 0.86 -4.88 -6.26
N TRP A 69 2.00 -5.18 -5.66
CA TRP A 69 3.30 -5.07 -6.30
C TRP A 69 3.43 -5.98 -7.52
N LEU A 70 3.02 -7.25 -7.39
CA LEU A 70 3.02 -8.20 -8.51
C LEU A 70 2.14 -7.70 -9.66
N ILE A 71 0.92 -7.27 -9.37
CA ILE A 71 0.02 -6.72 -10.40
C ILE A 71 0.64 -5.49 -11.07
N GLN A 72 1.25 -4.58 -10.31
CA GLN A 72 1.91 -3.39 -10.85
C GLN A 72 3.03 -3.76 -11.84
N VAL A 73 3.88 -4.73 -11.49
CA VAL A 73 4.98 -5.18 -12.36
C VAL A 73 4.44 -5.67 -13.71
N PHE A 74 3.35 -6.45 -13.71
CA PHE A 74 2.71 -6.93 -14.94
C PHE A 74 2.04 -5.81 -15.74
N LEU A 75 1.55 -4.77 -15.08
CA LEU A 75 0.83 -3.67 -15.74
C LEU A 75 1.75 -2.55 -16.24
N ILE A 76 3.04 -2.49 -15.84
CA ILE A 76 3.97 -1.44 -16.29
C ILE A 76 3.93 -1.22 -17.81
N PRO A 77 3.99 -2.26 -18.66
CA PRO A 77 4.02 -2.06 -20.12
C PRO A 77 2.69 -1.59 -20.72
N THR A 78 1.59 -1.59 -19.98
CA THR A 78 0.24 -1.30 -20.50
C THR A 78 -0.11 0.20 -20.51
N GLY A 79 0.76 1.08 -19.99
CA GLY A 79 0.57 2.53 -19.99
C GLY A 79 -0.72 2.99 -19.30
N PHE A 80 -1.79 3.21 -20.05
CA PHE A 80 -3.06 3.74 -19.52
C PHE A 80 -3.71 2.83 -18.47
N ILE A 81 -3.70 1.51 -18.68
CA ILE A 81 -4.25 0.55 -17.70
C ILE A 81 -3.49 0.62 -16.37
N SER A 82 -2.16 0.78 -16.44
CA SER A 82 -1.32 1.00 -15.28
C SER A 82 -1.76 2.24 -14.48
N LEU A 83 -2.04 3.37 -15.15
CA LEU A 83 -2.53 4.59 -14.50
C LEU A 83 -3.87 4.36 -13.78
N VAL A 84 -4.82 3.69 -14.42
CA VAL A 84 -6.12 3.34 -13.80
C VAL A 84 -5.91 2.46 -12.56
N PHE A 85 -4.95 1.53 -12.62
CA PHE A 85 -4.61 0.69 -11.49
C PHE A 85 -4.01 1.51 -10.31
N TYR A 86 -3.14 2.49 -10.58
CA TYR A 86 -2.62 3.40 -9.55
C TYR A 86 -3.73 4.20 -8.86
N ILE A 87 -4.71 4.69 -9.63
CA ILE A 87 -5.90 5.36 -9.07
C ILE A 87 -6.69 4.39 -8.18
N GLY A 88 -6.91 3.16 -8.64
CA GLY A 88 -7.57 2.12 -7.86
C GLY A 88 -6.85 1.81 -6.54
N THR A 89 -5.53 1.70 -6.56
CA THR A 89 -4.74 1.44 -5.35
C THR A 89 -4.76 2.61 -4.36
N ALA A 90 -4.83 3.86 -4.85
CA ALA A 90 -4.97 5.03 -3.99
C ALA A 90 -6.26 5.02 -3.17
N VAL A 91 -7.33 4.46 -3.73
CA VAL A 91 -8.67 4.38 -3.11
C VAL A 91 -8.82 3.12 -2.25
N ILE A 92 -8.27 1.99 -2.70
CA ILE A 92 -8.44 0.70 -2.01
C ILE A 92 -7.51 0.55 -0.80
N SER A 93 -6.30 1.12 -0.84
CA SER A 93 -5.32 0.95 0.25
C SER A 93 -5.83 1.36 1.63
N PRO A 94 -6.54 2.49 1.82
CA PRO A 94 -7.12 2.82 3.12
C PRO A 94 -8.13 1.78 3.63
N LEU A 95 -8.91 1.19 2.72
CA LEU A 95 -9.86 0.12 3.06
C LEU A 95 -9.13 -1.16 3.49
N LEU A 96 -8.02 -1.51 2.84
CA LEU A 96 -7.21 -2.67 3.24
C LEU A 96 -6.62 -2.49 4.64
N ILE A 97 -6.14 -1.28 4.96
CA ILE A 97 -5.64 -0.95 6.29
C ILE A 97 -6.76 -1.03 7.33
N TYR A 98 -7.96 -0.53 7.01
CA TYR A 98 -9.14 -0.65 7.87
C TYR A 98 -9.52 -2.10 8.13
N ARG A 99 -9.58 -2.95 7.10
CA ARG A 99 -9.89 -4.38 7.24
C ARG A 99 -8.86 -5.11 8.08
N ARG A 100 -7.58 -4.76 7.94
CA ARG A 100 -6.54 -5.30 8.80
C ARG A 100 -6.72 -4.88 10.26
N TYR A 101 -7.05 -3.60 10.52
CA TYR A 101 -7.38 -3.11 11.86
C TYR A 101 -8.51 -3.93 12.48
N LYS A 102 -9.61 -4.09 11.77
CA LYS A 102 -10.77 -4.86 12.23
C LYS A 102 -10.39 -6.31 12.57
N ARG A 103 -9.70 -7.00 11.67
CA ARG A 103 -9.20 -8.37 11.90
C ARG A 103 -8.28 -8.45 13.13
N THR A 104 -7.46 -7.43 13.36
CA THR A 104 -6.57 -7.38 14.53
C THR A 104 -7.36 -7.22 15.82
N LEU A 105 -8.35 -6.33 15.83
CA LEU A 105 -9.26 -6.17 16.98
C LEU A 105 -9.99 -7.46 17.29
N ASP A 106 -10.67 -8.04 16.31
CA ASP A 106 -11.44 -9.27 16.48
C ASP A 106 -10.56 -10.41 17.05
N LYS A 107 -9.33 -10.55 16.51
CA LYS A 107 -8.39 -11.57 16.98
C LYS A 107 -7.95 -11.35 18.42
N VAL A 108 -7.64 -10.11 18.80
CA VAL A 108 -7.16 -9.78 20.15
C VAL A 108 -8.29 -9.88 21.15
N GLU A 109 -9.49 -9.41 20.80
CA GLU A 109 -10.67 -9.47 21.67
C GLU A 109 -11.06 -10.91 22.02
N TYR A 110 -10.92 -11.82 21.05
CA TYR A 110 -11.21 -13.24 21.26
C TYR A 110 -10.13 -13.99 22.08
N SER A 111 -8.86 -13.56 21.99
CA SER A 111 -7.73 -14.36 22.50
C SER A 111 -7.17 -13.89 23.84
N ILE A 112 -7.50 -12.70 24.31
CA ILE A 112 -6.88 -12.06 25.47
C ILE A 112 -7.98 -11.44 26.35
N ASP A 113 -7.97 -11.74 27.66
CA ASP A 113 -8.96 -11.19 28.61
C ASP A 113 -8.49 -9.87 29.23
N ASP A 114 -7.18 -9.74 29.48
CA ASP A 114 -6.60 -8.57 30.12
C ASP A 114 -6.49 -7.36 29.20
N GLU A 115 -7.11 -6.24 29.59
CA GLU A 115 -7.21 -5.03 28.76
C GLU A 115 -5.86 -4.38 28.48
N ALA A 116 -4.95 -4.36 29.44
CA ALA A 116 -3.61 -3.79 29.25
C ALA A 116 -2.80 -4.62 28.24
N THR A 117 -2.91 -5.94 28.33
CA THR A 117 -2.27 -6.88 27.39
C THR A 117 -2.88 -6.77 25.99
N LYS A 118 -4.20 -6.52 25.89
CA LYS A 118 -4.87 -6.25 24.59
C LYS A 118 -4.26 -5.04 23.91
N ILE A 119 -4.18 -3.90 24.61
CA ILE A 119 -3.64 -2.65 24.03
C ILE A 119 -2.18 -2.81 23.59
N ASP A 120 -1.35 -3.47 24.41
CA ASP A 120 0.05 -3.73 24.06
C ASP A 120 0.17 -4.65 22.81
N THR A 121 -0.67 -5.67 22.73
CA THR A 121 -0.71 -6.58 21.58
C THR A 121 -1.20 -5.86 20.33
N ILE A 122 -2.22 -5.02 20.41
CA ILE A 122 -2.70 -4.20 19.30
C ILE A 122 -1.61 -3.24 18.83
N ARG A 123 -0.84 -2.64 19.75
CA ARG A 123 0.31 -1.78 19.41
C ARG A 123 1.39 -2.54 18.68
N LYS A 124 1.70 -3.77 19.09
CA LYS A 124 2.71 -4.62 18.44
C LYS A 124 2.27 -5.09 17.04
N LEU A 125 1.01 -5.49 16.88
CA LEU A 125 0.47 -5.97 15.60
C LEU A 125 0.15 -4.83 14.64
N GLY A 126 -0.24 -3.67 15.15
CA GLY A 126 -0.48 -2.44 14.43
C GLY A 126 0.79 -1.60 14.26
N GLY A 127 0.58 -0.28 14.25
CA GLY A 127 1.66 0.70 14.12
C GLY A 127 2.26 0.72 12.73
N VAL A 128 3.56 0.97 12.69
CA VAL A 128 4.32 1.15 11.45
C VAL A 128 5.59 0.30 11.45
N ASP A 129 5.96 -0.20 10.29
CA ASP A 129 7.24 -0.89 10.07
C ASP A 129 8.14 -0.03 9.19
N VAL A 130 9.00 0.75 9.84
CA VAL A 130 9.95 1.66 9.17
C VAL A 130 11.06 0.89 8.47
N VAL A 131 11.50 -0.23 9.05
CA VAL A 131 12.59 -1.04 8.49
C VAL A 131 12.11 -1.72 7.20
N ALA A 132 10.98 -2.41 7.25
CA ALA A 132 10.42 -3.06 6.06
C ALA A 132 10.07 -2.05 4.97
N ARG A 133 9.56 -0.85 5.33
CA ARG A 133 9.35 0.25 4.38
C ARG A 133 10.64 0.66 3.68
N ASN A 134 11.73 0.86 4.41
CA ASN A 134 13.00 1.31 3.82
C ASN A 134 13.57 0.25 2.87
N ILE A 135 13.47 -1.04 3.23
CA ILE A 135 13.84 -2.14 2.35
C ILE A 135 12.97 -2.14 1.08
N ALA A 136 11.65 -1.95 1.23
CA ALA A 136 10.74 -1.90 0.09
C ALA A 136 11.03 -0.72 -0.85
N ILE A 137 11.36 0.45 -0.31
CA ILE A 137 11.80 1.61 -1.10
C ILE A 137 13.04 1.26 -1.90
N PHE A 138 14.05 0.69 -1.25
CA PHE A 138 15.29 0.29 -1.92
C PHE A 138 15.02 -0.70 -3.06
N LEU A 139 14.25 -1.74 -2.80
CA LEU A 139 13.89 -2.73 -3.82
C LEU A 139 13.10 -2.10 -4.98
N GLN A 140 12.20 -1.18 -4.71
CA GLN A 140 11.44 -0.48 -5.74
C GLN A 140 12.34 0.37 -6.64
N PHE A 141 13.27 1.13 -6.07
CA PHE A 141 14.25 1.88 -6.86
C PHE A 141 15.18 0.96 -7.65
N PHE A 142 15.59 -0.15 -7.07
CA PHE A 142 16.42 -1.14 -7.78
C PHE A 142 15.72 -1.73 -9.01
N VAL A 143 14.44 -2.08 -8.89
CA VAL A 143 13.63 -2.53 -10.02
C VAL A 143 13.51 -1.45 -11.09
N ILE A 144 13.23 -0.20 -10.72
CA ILE A 144 13.17 0.93 -11.66
C ILE A 144 14.51 1.10 -12.35
N PHE A 145 15.62 1.02 -11.64
CA PHE A 145 16.96 1.12 -12.21
C PHE A 145 17.22 0.03 -13.26
N ILE A 146 16.86 -1.23 -12.97
CA ILE A 146 16.96 -2.34 -13.94
C ILE A 146 16.13 -2.03 -15.19
N PHE A 147 14.90 -1.53 -15.04
CA PHE A 147 14.07 -1.16 -16.20
C PHE A 147 14.71 -0.06 -17.05
N ILE A 148 15.26 0.97 -16.42
CA ILE A 148 15.96 2.07 -17.14
C ILE A 148 17.17 1.51 -17.90
N CYS A 149 17.99 0.67 -17.25
CA CYS A 149 19.15 0.07 -17.91
C CYS A 149 18.74 -0.79 -19.12
N ASN A 150 17.72 -1.63 -18.98
CA ASN A 150 17.20 -2.43 -20.10
C ASN A 150 16.66 -1.54 -21.23
N PHE A 151 15.94 -0.47 -20.92
CA PHE A 151 15.41 0.47 -21.90
C PHE A 151 16.53 1.17 -22.67
N LEU A 152 17.59 1.61 -21.99
CA LEU A 152 18.75 2.23 -22.63
C LEU A 152 19.51 1.26 -23.53
N VAL A 153 19.66 0.00 -23.11
CA VAL A 153 20.26 -1.06 -23.94
C VAL A 153 19.42 -1.30 -25.19
N MET A 154 18.10 -1.38 -25.07
CA MET A 154 17.20 -1.54 -26.22
C MET A 154 17.31 -0.38 -27.21
N ILE A 155 17.39 0.86 -26.72
CA ILE A 155 17.60 2.04 -27.60
C ILE A 155 18.96 1.94 -28.29
N GLY A 156 20.03 1.61 -27.57
CA GLY A 156 21.37 1.47 -28.14
C GLY A 156 21.42 0.40 -29.22
N ILE A 157 20.79 -0.74 -29.04
CA ILE A 157 20.68 -1.80 -30.04
C ILE A 157 19.91 -1.31 -31.26
N ASN A 158 18.76 -0.63 -31.10
CA ASN A 158 17.98 -0.12 -32.23
C ASN A 158 18.76 0.92 -33.04
N LEU A 159 19.45 1.84 -32.36
CA LEU A 159 20.29 2.85 -33.05
C LEU A 159 21.47 2.19 -33.82
N PHE A 160 22.08 1.15 -33.22
CA PHE A 160 23.13 0.39 -33.89
C PHE A 160 22.61 -0.28 -35.17
N PHE A 161 21.49 -0.99 -35.10
CA PHE A 161 20.88 -1.62 -36.29
C PHE A 161 20.47 -0.60 -37.34
N PHE A 162 19.88 0.52 -36.93
CA PHE A 162 19.49 1.58 -37.86
C PHE A 162 20.73 2.13 -38.64
N ASN A 163 21.80 2.45 -37.91
CA ASN A 163 23.03 2.95 -38.53
C ASN A 163 23.73 1.90 -39.42
N PHE A 164 23.62 0.62 -39.07
CA PHE A 164 24.21 -0.48 -39.87
C PHE A 164 23.41 -0.75 -41.13
N MET A 165 22.09 -0.64 -41.11
CA MET A 165 21.20 -0.96 -42.24
C MET A 165 21.03 0.19 -43.24
N THR A 166 21.17 1.45 -42.79
CA THR A 166 20.98 2.61 -43.69
C THR A 166 21.88 2.60 -44.93
N PRO A 167 23.16 2.17 -44.91
CA PRO A 167 23.98 2.10 -46.15
C PRO A 167 23.47 1.10 -47.17
N PHE A 168 22.75 0.05 -46.77
CA PHE A 168 22.24 -1.00 -47.63
C PHE A 168 20.88 -0.69 -48.26
N ILE A 169 20.17 0.34 -47.77
CA ILE A 169 18.87 0.76 -48.30
C ILE A 169 19.03 1.79 -49.42
N PHE A 170 20.19 2.47 -49.49
CA PHE A 170 20.49 3.50 -50.47
C PHE A 170 21.48 3.05 -51.56
N LEU A 171 21.82 1.77 -51.65
CA LEU A 171 22.51 1.10 -52.76
C LEU A 171 21.53 0.27 -53.56
#